data_fbd65e0d71ce3723c115dbd4888b0402
#
_entry.id   fbd65e0d71ce3723c115dbd4888b0402
#
_cell.length_a   1.000
_cell.length_b   1.000
_cell.length_c   1.000
_cell.angle_alpha   90.00
_cell.angle_beta   90.00
_cell.angle_gamma   90.00
#
_symmetry.space_group_name_H-M   'P 1'
#
loop_
_entity.id
_entity.type
_entity.pdbx_description
1 polymer ?
#
loop_
_entity_poly.entity_id
_entity_poly.type
_entity_poly.pdbx_seq_one_letter_code
_entity_poly.pdbx_strand_id
1 'polypeptide(L)'
;MKGKHYIIALLLVGWSLSLLAASPTRTLPILYVNTQNGQGVNDTETQVVCSVYIDSVLAQYPALGSKNSPLPATIKGRGNWTWNGFDKKPYKIKFDTKTKVLGMPNNRHWCLLASADDHLGFLKLPAGFAISEALALRWTPRIRPVEFVLNGKYMGLYFLTEHVRIASNRVHIHEQADSEMRPDSISGGWLVEIDNYQTDNNIEFDEGNGQHVMVSLREPEVLSSVQRQYLENQLRTLNTDLYDMSSHLEQRLDMTEAAKFYLVQEIMEDCESYHGSCFLYKDRDSLGVADKWKFGPVWDFGNAYNRQQETWIYDNPTWPQYWIGQLAKWPVFQQAVKEQWWIYYHTQKDSVRAQMRAFADKIEKAAKNDAQVWQGTQNYCDNSNFTDVRDRYFRRYDWRINWLYSQWGKGIKPATWDVEEVPSDQVPSTKFIRNGQLLIIRNGRIYTIQGMLVE
;
A
#
# COMPACT_ATOMS: atom_id res chain seq x y z
N MET A 1 83.07 -28.79 -31.85
CA MET A 1 81.69 -28.95 -32.35
C MET A 1 80.73 -28.21 -31.39
N LYS A 2 80.15 -27.15 -31.92
CA LYS A 2 79.29 -26.27 -31.11
C LYS A 2 77.79 -26.70 -31.26
N GLY A 3 77.21 -27.20 -30.22
CA GLY A 3 75.78 -27.52 -30.19
C GLY A 3 74.91 -26.23 -29.95
N LYS A 4 74.03 -25.92 -30.88
CA LYS A 4 73.09 -24.82 -30.79
C LYS A 4 71.80 -25.33 -30.07
N HIS A 5 71.49 -24.75 -28.93
CA HIS A 5 70.19 -24.98 -28.25
C HIS A 5 69.15 -23.99 -28.80
N TYR A 6 68.09 -24.51 -29.40
CA TYR A 6 66.94 -23.73 -29.80
C TYR A 6 65.93 -23.73 -28.62
N ILE A 7 65.65 -22.56 -28.08
CA ILE A 7 64.57 -22.35 -27.12
C ILE A 7 63.30 -22.11 -27.92
N ILE A 8 62.36 -23.02 -27.87
CA ILE A 8 60.99 -22.84 -28.40
C ILE A 8 60.15 -22.15 -27.32
N ALA A 9 59.82 -20.88 -27.56
CA ALA A 9 58.88 -20.15 -26.74
C ALA A 9 57.46 -20.52 -27.15
N LEU A 10 56.72 -21.27 -26.32
CA LEU A 10 55.29 -21.51 -26.49
C LEU A 10 54.52 -20.27 -26.05
N LEU A 11 53.98 -19.54 -27.02
CA LEU A 11 52.97 -18.52 -26.80
C LEU A 11 51.60 -19.18 -26.47
N LEU A 12 51.26 -19.23 -25.19
CA LEU A 12 49.90 -19.56 -24.75
C LEU A 12 49.01 -18.35 -25.01
N VAL A 13 48.27 -18.36 -26.12
CA VAL A 13 47.16 -17.45 -26.36
C VAL A 13 45.99 -17.91 -25.52
N GLY A 14 45.81 -17.29 -24.34
CA GLY A 14 44.65 -17.47 -23.50
C GLY A 14 43.40 -16.89 -24.16
N TRP A 15 42.56 -17.72 -24.72
CA TRP A 15 41.24 -17.37 -25.11
C TRP A 15 40.39 -17.25 -23.83
N SER A 16 40.20 -16.03 -23.35
CA SER A 16 39.14 -15.72 -22.39
C SER A 16 37.79 -15.87 -23.12
N LEU A 17 37.19 -17.03 -23.03
CA LEU A 17 35.78 -17.22 -23.29
C LEU A 17 35.00 -16.37 -22.30
N SER A 18 34.64 -15.15 -22.71
CA SER A 18 33.57 -14.41 -22.09
C SER A 18 32.31 -15.25 -22.29
N LEU A 19 31.92 -16.02 -21.28
CA LEU A 19 30.55 -16.52 -21.18
C LEU A 19 29.64 -15.28 -21.20
N LEU A 20 29.11 -14.96 -22.39
CA LEU A 20 27.88 -14.18 -22.48
C LEU A 20 26.83 -15.03 -21.77
N ALA A 21 26.64 -14.79 -20.45
CA ALA A 21 25.49 -15.25 -19.77
C ALA A 21 24.27 -14.74 -20.55
N ALA A 22 23.52 -15.67 -21.14
CA ALA A 22 22.27 -15.34 -21.82
C ALA A 22 21.48 -14.42 -20.87
N SER A 23 21.19 -13.21 -21.34
CA SER A 23 20.39 -12.26 -20.53
C SER A 23 19.16 -12.99 -20.05
N PRO A 24 18.95 -13.11 -18.75
CA PRO A 24 17.81 -13.87 -18.24
C PRO A 24 16.55 -13.29 -18.87
N THR A 25 15.67 -14.14 -19.38
CA THR A 25 14.36 -13.71 -19.92
C THR A 25 13.66 -12.88 -18.87
N ARG A 26 13.56 -11.58 -19.09
CA ARG A 26 13.00 -10.60 -18.15
C ARG A 26 11.51 -10.84 -18.02
N THR A 27 11.02 -10.93 -16.78
CA THR A 27 9.61 -11.05 -16.46
C THR A 27 9.03 -9.76 -15.88
N LEU A 28 9.88 -8.83 -15.45
CA LEU A 28 9.50 -7.56 -14.84
C LEU A 28 10.19 -6.37 -15.56
N PRO A 29 9.62 -5.16 -15.46
CA PRO A 29 10.31 -3.92 -15.82
C PRO A 29 11.55 -3.71 -14.95
N ILE A 30 12.59 -3.09 -15.51
CA ILE A 30 13.77 -2.67 -14.76
C ILE A 30 13.73 -1.17 -14.56
N LEU A 31 13.75 -0.75 -13.30
CA LEU A 31 13.89 0.64 -12.89
C LEU A 31 15.37 0.96 -12.68
N TYR A 32 15.87 1.91 -13.44
CA TYR A 32 17.22 2.43 -13.29
C TYR A 32 17.19 3.81 -12.66
N VAL A 33 17.99 3.98 -11.60
CA VAL A 33 18.24 5.27 -10.96
C VAL A 33 19.73 5.50 -10.92
N ASN A 34 20.15 6.63 -11.48
CA ASN A 34 21.56 7.04 -11.45
C ASN A 34 21.64 8.39 -10.73
N THR A 35 22.27 8.40 -9.57
CA THR A 35 22.52 9.64 -8.80
C THR A 35 23.62 10.46 -9.46
N GLN A 36 23.59 11.75 -9.24
CA GLN A 36 24.63 12.65 -9.71
C GLN A 36 25.97 12.22 -9.15
N ASN A 37 26.97 12.03 -10.04
CA ASN A 37 28.33 11.58 -9.70
C ASN A 37 28.39 10.24 -8.94
N GLY A 38 27.38 9.39 -9.02
CA GLY A 38 27.33 8.12 -8.30
C GLY A 38 27.19 8.27 -6.78
N GLN A 39 26.70 9.43 -6.30
CA GLN A 39 26.51 9.69 -4.86
C GLN A 39 25.62 8.63 -4.22
N GLY A 40 25.99 8.16 -3.02
CA GLY A 40 25.18 7.24 -2.23
C GLY A 40 23.91 7.92 -1.68
N VAL A 41 22.87 7.12 -1.47
CA VAL A 41 21.66 7.52 -0.74
C VAL A 41 21.81 6.97 0.68
N ASN A 42 22.14 7.83 1.66
CA ASN A 42 22.65 7.39 2.96
C ASN A 42 21.71 7.65 4.13
N ASP A 43 20.65 8.42 3.91
CA ASP A 43 19.67 8.78 4.94
C ASP A 43 18.26 9.00 4.36
N THR A 44 17.30 9.27 5.24
CA THR A 44 15.89 9.50 4.90
C THR A 44 15.54 10.98 4.71
N GLU A 45 16.49 11.89 4.91
CA GLU A 45 16.23 13.34 4.86
C GLU A 45 16.79 13.99 3.59
N THR A 46 18.02 13.60 3.22
CA THR A 46 18.76 14.23 2.12
C THR A 46 18.21 13.83 0.75
N GLN A 47 17.73 14.81 0.00
CA GLN A 47 17.32 14.64 -1.40
C GLN A 47 18.58 14.57 -2.29
N VAL A 48 18.84 13.42 -2.87
CA VAL A 48 19.96 13.23 -3.82
C VAL A 48 19.44 13.39 -5.24
N VAL A 49 20.03 14.31 -6.00
CA VAL A 49 19.68 14.51 -7.43
C VAL A 49 20.01 13.26 -8.22
N CYS A 50 19.08 12.83 -9.06
CA CYS A 50 19.24 11.62 -9.87
C CYS A 50 18.51 11.73 -11.20
N SER A 51 18.82 10.77 -12.08
CA SER A 51 18.09 10.51 -13.32
C SER A 51 17.46 9.14 -13.27
N VAL A 52 16.25 9.02 -13.82
CA VAL A 52 15.43 7.81 -13.76
C VAL A 52 14.97 7.40 -15.16
N TYR A 53 15.07 6.12 -15.47
CA TYR A 53 14.39 5.55 -16.63
C TYR A 53 13.92 4.12 -16.31
N ILE A 54 12.92 3.64 -17.06
CA ILE A 54 12.38 2.29 -16.91
C ILE A 54 12.42 1.60 -18.28
N ASP A 55 13.14 0.49 -18.33
CA ASP A 55 13.14 -0.42 -19.46
C ASP A 55 12.09 -1.51 -19.24
N SER A 56 11.10 -1.59 -20.11
CA SER A 56 10.02 -2.55 -20.01
C SER A 56 9.79 -3.24 -21.35
N VAL A 57 9.76 -4.56 -21.31
CA VAL A 57 9.38 -5.42 -22.43
C VAL A 57 7.92 -5.84 -22.37
N LEU A 58 7.18 -5.39 -21.35
CA LEU A 58 5.80 -5.79 -21.08
C LEU A 58 4.85 -4.72 -21.62
N ALA A 59 4.00 -5.08 -22.57
CA ALA A 59 3.03 -4.16 -23.18
C ALA A 59 2.12 -3.47 -22.16
N GLN A 60 1.79 -4.14 -21.06
CA GLN A 60 0.96 -3.60 -19.99
C GLN A 60 1.67 -2.59 -19.10
N TYR A 61 3.00 -2.51 -19.15
CA TYR A 61 3.82 -1.59 -18.36
C TYR A 61 4.73 -0.81 -19.30
N PRO A 62 4.30 0.37 -19.75
CA PRO A 62 5.07 1.15 -20.71
C PRO A 62 6.44 1.54 -20.15
N ALA A 63 7.45 1.54 -21.00
CA ALA A 63 8.75 2.11 -20.69
C ALA A 63 8.64 3.59 -20.34
N LEU A 64 9.60 4.11 -19.59
CA LEU A 64 9.67 5.51 -19.17
C LEU A 64 11.07 6.06 -19.45
N GLY A 65 11.17 7.04 -20.32
CA GLY A 65 12.48 7.55 -20.74
C GLY A 65 13.36 6.48 -21.36
N SER A 66 14.66 6.71 -21.35
CA SER A 66 15.68 5.76 -21.80
C SER A 66 17.03 6.07 -21.16
N LYS A 67 18.03 5.19 -21.33
CA LYS A 67 19.39 5.47 -20.88
C LYS A 67 19.96 6.78 -21.43
N ASN A 68 19.62 7.12 -22.69
CA ASN A 68 20.10 8.33 -23.35
C ASN A 68 19.21 9.55 -23.13
N SER A 69 18.00 9.35 -22.60
CA SER A 69 17.03 10.42 -22.27
C SER A 69 16.29 10.05 -20.98
N PRO A 70 16.98 10.00 -19.85
CA PRO A 70 16.35 9.73 -18.56
C PRO A 70 15.57 10.95 -18.05
N LEU A 71 14.66 10.72 -17.13
CA LEU A 71 13.88 11.79 -16.49
C LEU A 71 14.61 12.32 -15.24
N PRO A 72 14.60 13.65 -15.02
CA PRO A 72 15.17 14.24 -13.82
C PRO A 72 14.28 13.98 -12.59
N ALA A 73 14.92 13.65 -11.48
CA ALA A 73 14.26 13.34 -10.23
C ALA A 73 15.23 13.55 -9.05
N THR A 74 14.69 13.40 -7.84
CA THR A 74 15.50 13.19 -6.63
C THR A 74 15.12 11.85 -5.99
N ILE A 75 16.07 11.28 -5.25
CA ILE A 75 15.89 10.07 -4.47
C ILE A 75 16.38 10.30 -3.04
N LYS A 76 15.69 9.72 -2.06
CA LYS A 76 16.14 9.63 -0.67
C LYS A 76 15.73 8.31 -0.04
N GLY A 77 16.30 7.94 1.08
CA GLY A 77 15.82 6.86 1.91
C GLY A 77 14.38 7.10 2.41
N ARG A 78 13.69 6.05 2.84
CA ARG A 78 12.38 6.13 3.49
C ARG A 78 12.20 5.04 4.53
N GLY A 79 11.20 5.25 5.40
CA GLY A 79 10.87 4.35 6.51
C GLY A 79 11.76 4.59 7.72
N ASN A 80 11.35 4.05 8.85
CA ASN A 80 12.05 4.10 10.12
C ASN A 80 12.77 2.77 10.37
N TRP A 81 12.04 1.75 10.83
CA TRP A 81 12.57 0.41 11.06
C TRP A 81 13.16 -0.21 9.79
N THR A 82 12.43 -0.15 8.67
CA THR A 82 12.88 -0.72 7.39
C THR A 82 14.14 -0.05 6.83
N TRP A 83 14.39 1.23 7.17
CA TRP A 83 15.64 1.90 6.82
C TRP A 83 16.78 1.49 7.75
N ASN A 84 16.56 1.51 9.07
CA ASN A 84 17.63 1.29 10.05
C ASN A 84 17.96 -0.20 10.25
N GLY A 85 16.93 -1.07 10.17
CA GLY A 85 17.04 -2.48 10.53
C GLY A 85 17.49 -3.41 9.39
N PHE A 86 17.51 -2.98 8.12
CA PHE A 86 17.79 -3.85 6.99
C PHE A 86 18.90 -3.28 6.10
N ASP A 87 19.70 -4.15 5.48
CA ASP A 87 20.66 -3.74 4.45
C ASP A 87 19.97 -3.42 3.12
N LYS A 88 18.90 -4.12 2.80
CA LYS A 88 18.05 -3.84 1.64
C LYS A 88 17.14 -2.65 1.93
N LYS A 89 17.55 -1.46 1.50
CA LYS A 89 16.91 -0.18 1.84
C LYS A 89 15.72 0.15 0.95
N PRO A 90 14.62 0.69 1.50
CA PRO A 90 13.54 1.30 0.72
C PRO A 90 13.84 2.77 0.40
N TYR A 91 13.23 3.30 -0.69
CA TYR A 91 13.50 4.65 -1.19
C TYR A 91 12.21 5.41 -1.50
N LYS A 92 12.32 6.75 -1.55
CA LYS A 92 11.33 7.67 -2.09
C LYS A 92 11.92 8.40 -3.28
N ILE A 93 11.22 8.36 -4.43
CA ILE A 93 11.60 9.04 -5.65
C ILE A 93 10.62 10.21 -5.89
N LYS A 94 11.14 11.39 -6.22
CA LYS A 94 10.36 12.56 -6.56
C LYS A 94 10.80 13.07 -7.92
N PHE A 95 9.96 12.89 -8.94
CA PHE A 95 10.19 13.46 -10.27
C PHE A 95 10.02 14.98 -10.27
N ASP A 96 10.73 15.68 -11.11
CA ASP A 96 10.61 17.14 -11.25
C ASP A 96 9.24 17.55 -11.78
N THR A 97 8.60 16.70 -12.56
CA THR A 97 7.25 16.91 -13.11
C THR A 97 6.32 15.74 -12.75
N LYS A 98 4.99 15.97 -12.78
CA LYS A 98 4.02 14.88 -12.63
C LYS A 98 4.19 13.85 -13.75
N THR A 99 4.54 12.63 -13.40
CA THR A 99 4.94 11.58 -14.34
C THR A 99 4.05 10.34 -14.15
N LYS A 100 3.53 9.79 -15.25
CA LYS A 100 2.89 8.46 -15.27
C LYS A 100 3.98 7.39 -15.23
N VAL A 101 3.89 6.46 -14.29
CA VAL A 101 4.90 5.40 -14.14
C VAL A 101 4.23 4.04 -14.23
N LEU A 102 4.67 3.19 -15.16
CA LEU A 102 4.16 1.82 -15.35
C LEU A 102 2.63 1.73 -15.42
N GLY A 103 1.99 2.67 -16.12
CA GLY A 103 0.54 2.73 -16.28
C GLY A 103 -0.22 3.28 -15.06
N MET A 104 0.46 3.62 -13.97
CA MET A 104 -0.15 4.28 -12.82
C MET A 104 -0.39 5.77 -13.10
N PRO A 105 -1.42 6.41 -12.50
CA PRO A 105 -1.73 7.82 -12.70
C PRO A 105 -0.56 8.75 -12.35
N ASN A 106 -0.46 9.87 -13.07
CA ASN A 106 0.66 10.80 -12.93
C ASN A 106 0.75 11.45 -11.56
N ASN A 107 1.93 11.40 -10.97
CA ASN A 107 2.29 12.11 -9.75
C ASN A 107 3.79 12.39 -9.73
N ARG A 108 4.25 13.25 -8.81
CA ARG A 108 5.69 13.48 -8.61
C ARG A 108 6.30 12.47 -7.62
N HIS A 109 5.53 11.98 -6.65
CA HIS A 109 6.00 11.20 -5.51
C HIS A 109 5.69 9.72 -5.64
N TRP A 110 6.74 8.89 -5.52
CA TRP A 110 6.69 7.43 -5.64
C TRP A 110 7.50 6.80 -4.51
N CYS A 111 7.02 5.67 -4.00
CA CYS A 111 7.77 4.86 -3.05
C CYS A 111 8.33 3.62 -3.75
N LEU A 112 9.56 3.26 -3.43
CA LEU A 112 10.22 2.05 -3.88
C LEU A 112 10.47 1.18 -2.64
N LEU A 113 9.58 0.22 -2.41
CA LEU A 113 9.55 -0.59 -1.19
C LEU A 113 10.39 -1.85 -1.36
N ALA A 114 11.21 -2.15 -0.37
CA ALA A 114 12.16 -3.26 -0.41
C ALA A 114 11.55 -4.60 0.01
N SER A 115 10.52 -4.58 0.89
CA SER A 115 9.87 -5.76 1.49
C SER A 115 10.87 -6.82 1.97
N ALA A 116 11.97 -6.38 2.59
CA ALA A 116 13.04 -7.25 3.07
C ALA A 116 12.59 -8.14 4.26
N ASP A 117 11.55 -7.73 4.95
CA ASP A 117 10.90 -8.37 6.09
C ASP A 117 9.79 -9.37 5.68
N ASP A 118 9.52 -9.50 4.39
CA ASP A 118 8.47 -10.41 3.91
C ASP A 118 9.00 -11.85 3.78
N HIS A 119 8.63 -12.70 4.76
CA HIS A 119 8.97 -14.12 4.81
C HIS A 119 7.97 -15.01 4.06
N LEU A 120 7.06 -14.43 3.31
CA LEU A 120 6.00 -15.11 2.56
C LEU A 120 6.09 -14.83 1.04
N GLY A 121 7.29 -14.70 0.51
CA GLY A 121 7.52 -14.61 -0.93
C GLY A 121 7.16 -13.25 -1.53
N PHE A 122 7.35 -12.17 -0.79
CA PHE A 122 6.99 -10.82 -1.22
C PHE A 122 5.49 -10.64 -1.50
N LEU A 123 4.63 -11.43 -0.82
CA LEU A 123 3.18 -11.42 -1.09
C LEU A 123 2.36 -10.63 -0.07
N LYS A 124 2.92 -10.26 1.09
CA LYS A 124 2.16 -9.56 2.14
C LYS A 124 1.60 -8.22 1.64
N LEU A 125 2.46 -7.32 1.16
CA LEU A 125 2.04 -5.99 0.70
C LEU A 125 1.08 -6.05 -0.51
N PRO A 126 1.38 -6.82 -1.59
CA PRO A 126 0.44 -6.98 -2.70
C PRO A 126 -0.91 -7.56 -2.28
N ALA A 127 -0.93 -8.48 -1.31
CA ALA A 127 -2.16 -9.08 -0.82
C ALA A 127 -3.03 -8.09 -0.05
N GLY A 128 -2.45 -7.31 0.85
CA GLY A 128 -3.18 -6.27 1.56
C GLY A 128 -3.85 -5.27 0.61
N PHE A 129 -3.12 -4.85 -0.44
CA PHE A 129 -3.69 -3.96 -1.45
C PHE A 129 -4.76 -4.66 -2.30
N ALA A 130 -4.58 -5.93 -2.68
CA ALA A 130 -5.58 -6.67 -3.43
C ALA A 130 -6.89 -6.87 -2.63
N ILE A 131 -6.80 -7.14 -1.33
CA ILE A 131 -7.96 -7.26 -0.44
C ILE A 131 -8.65 -5.90 -0.28
N SER A 132 -7.88 -4.83 -0.12
CA SER A 132 -8.39 -3.46 -0.02
C SER A 132 -9.16 -3.04 -1.30
N GLU A 133 -8.61 -3.34 -2.48
CA GLU A 133 -9.29 -3.13 -3.77
C GLU A 133 -10.57 -3.97 -3.88
N ALA A 134 -10.52 -5.24 -3.46
CA ALA A 134 -11.66 -6.15 -3.50
C ALA A 134 -12.81 -5.69 -2.58
N LEU A 135 -12.50 -5.07 -1.44
CA LEU A 135 -13.45 -4.44 -0.53
C LEU A 135 -13.87 -3.03 -0.98
N ALA A 136 -13.32 -2.55 -2.08
CA ALA A 136 -13.61 -1.23 -2.62
C ALA A 136 -13.41 -0.10 -1.58
N LEU A 137 -12.27 -0.08 -0.86
CA LEU A 137 -11.87 1.10 -0.12
C LEU A 137 -11.75 2.28 -1.09
N ARG A 138 -12.07 3.49 -0.63
CA ARG A 138 -12.13 4.68 -1.50
C ARG A 138 -10.88 4.94 -2.31
N TRP A 139 -9.74 4.58 -1.76
CA TRP A 139 -8.47 4.56 -2.50
C TRP A 139 -7.51 3.52 -1.90
N THR A 140 -6.90 2.74 -2.79
CA THR A 140 -5.82 1.81 -2.48
C THR A 140 -4.60 2.17 -3.32
N PRO A 141 -3.39 2.26 -2.75
CA PRO A 141 -2.18 2.50 -3.52
C PRO A 141 -1.95 1.40 -4.56
N ARG A 142 -1.68 1.79 -5.80
CA ARG A 142 -1.32 0.84 -6.84
C ARG A 142 0.13 0.41 -6.68
N ILE A 143 0.42 -0.84 -6.99
CA ILE A 143 1.74 -1.44 -6.84
C ILE A 143 2.22 -2.06 -8.15
N ARG A 144 3.52 -1.93 -8.45
CA ARG A 144 4.16 -2.56 -9.61
C ARG A 144 5.47 -3.20 -9.17
N PRO A 145 5.63 -4.53 -9.35
CA PRO A 145 6.91 -5.18 -9.12
C PRO A 145 7.91 -4.74 -10.19
N VAL A 146 9.11 -4.40 -9.79
CA VAL A 146 10.22 -4.01 -10.66
C VAL A 146 11.51 -4.65 -10.19
N GLU A 147 12.42 -4.93 -11.10
CA GLU A 147 13.83 -5.13 -10.77
C GLU A 147 14.50 -3.75 -10.68
N PHE A 148 15.31 -3.53 -9.65
CA PHE A 148 15.89 -2.22 -9.38
C PHE A 148 17.40 -2.19 -9.60
N VAL A 149 17.88 -1.13 -10.25
CA VAL A 149 19.31 -0.87 -10.46
C VAL A 149 19.63 0.53 -9.99
N LEU A 150 20.54 0.65 -9.02
CA LEU A 150 21.01 1.93 -8.47
C LEU A 150 22.49 2.11 -8.83
N ASN A 151 22.82 3.17 -9.57
CA ASN A 151 24.20 3.47 -10.00
C ASN A 151 24.91 2.28 -10.68
N GLY A 152 24.17 1.55 -11.51
CA GLY A 152 24.67 0.37 -12.21
C GLY A 152 24.71 -0.91 -11.36
N LYS A 153 24.46 -0.85 -10.05
CA LYS A 153 24.39 -2.03 -9.17
C LYS A 153 22.98 -2.59 -9.16
N TYR A 154 22.82 -3.88 -9.43
CA TYR A 154 21.55 -4.59 -9.30
C TYR A 154 21.16 -4.74 -7.81
N MET A 155 19.97 -4.31 -7.47
CA MET A 155 19.44 -4.26 -6.10
C MET A 155 18.33 -5.27 -5.82
N GLY A 156 17.91 -6.06 -6.80
CA GLY A 156 16.88 -7.09 -6.64
C GLY A 156 15.46 -6.63 -6.94
N LEU A 157 14.49 -7.36 -6.39
CA LEU A 157 13.07 -7.13 -6.53
C LEU A 157 12.61 -6.01 -5.58
N TYR A 158 11.93 -5.02 -6.14
CA TYR A 158 11.31 -3.93 -5.39
C TYR A 158 9.87 -3.73 -5.84
N PHE A 159 9.08 -3.06 -4.99
CA PHE A 159 7.72 -2.64 -5.33
C PHE A 159 7.67 -1.13 -5.51
N LEU A 160 7.44 -0.69 -6.75
CA LEU A 160 7.14 0.71 -7.03
C LEU A 160 5.66 0.95 -6.75
N THR A 161 5.36 1.85 -5.83
CA THR A 161 3.99 2.14 -5.38
C THR A 161 3.74 3.64 -5.26
N GLU A 162 2.48 3.99 -5.28
CA GLU A 162 2.01 5.35 -5.05
C GLU A 162 2.26 5.76 -3.60
N HIS A 163 2.75 6.99 -3.40
CA HIS A 163 2.92 7.55 -2.06
C HIS A 163 1.57 8.00 -1.51
N VAL A 164 1.25 7.66 -0.27
CA VAL A 164 0.05 8.15 0.42
C VAL A 164 0.14 9.65 0.58
N ARG A 165 -0.80 10.38 -0.04
CA ARG A 165 -0.91 11.84 0.02
C ARG A 165 -2.26 12.32 -0.53
N ILE A 166 -2.62 13.56 -0.24
CA ILE A 166 -3.76 14.23 -0.87
C ILE A 166 -3.42 14.57 -2.32
N ALA A 167 -4.21 14.09 -3.24
CA ALA A 167 -4.18 14.44 -4.66
C ALA A 167 -5.42 13.88 -5.37
N SER A 168 -5.79 14.46 -6.51
CA SER A 168 -6.97 14.04 -7.31
C SER A 168 -6.93 12.56 -7.75
N ASN A 169 -5.78 11.92 -7.72
CA ASN A 169 -5.57 10.52 -8.09
C ASN A 169 -4.92 9.68 -6.97
N ARG A 170 -4.99 10.16 -5.74
CA ARG A 170 -4.57 9.50 -4.50
C ARG A 170 -5.73 9.57 -3.48
N VAL A 171 -5.47 10.00 -2.27
CA VAL A 171 -6.53 10.37 -1.33
C VAL A 171 -7.20 11.62 -1.89
N HIS A 172 -8.36 11.43 -2.54
CA HIS A 172 -9.05 12.48 -3.28
C HIS A 172 -9.98 13.25 -2.36
N ILE A 173 -9.41 14.22 -1.67
CA ILE A 173 -10.10 15.18 -0.81
C ILE A 173 -9.56 16.57 -1.10
N HIS A 174 -10.18 17.59 -0.53
CA HIS A 174 -9.71 18.96 -0.64
C HIS A 174 -8.26 19.09 -0.14
N GLU A 175 -7.40 19.74 -0.93
CA GLU A 175 -6.04 20.10 -0.53
C GLU A 175 -6.07 21.51 0.06
N GLN A 176 -5.88 21.62 1.38
CA GLN A 176 -5.90 22.91 2.06
C GLN A 176 -4.72 23.77 1.63
N ALA A 177 -4.99 25.06 1.39
CA ALA A 177 -3.94 26.06 1.25
C ALA A 177 -3.52 26.60 2.63
N ASP A 178 -2.26 27.01 2.76
CA ASP A 178 -1.72 27.57 4.00
C ASP A 178 -2.49 28.82 4.48
N SER A 179 -3.16 29.54 3.55
CA SER A 179 -3.96 30.73 3.83
C SER A 179 -5.40 30.45 4.28
N GLU A 180 -5.84 29.20 4.23
CA GLU A 180 -7.20 28.85 4.64
C GLU A 180 -7.33 28.81 6.17
N MET A 181 -8.22 29.67 6.71
CA MET A 181 -8.39 29.82 8.16
C MET A 181 -9.88 29.86 8.58
N ARG A 182 -10.81 29.97 7.62
CA ARG A 182 -12.24 30.00 7.96
C ARG A 182 -12.73 28.57 8.30
N PRO A 183 -13.61 28.40 9.29
CA PRO A 183 -14.11 27.10 9.71
C PRO A 183 -14.69 26.25 8.56
N ASP A 184 -15.38 26.87 7.60
CA ASP A 184 -15.93 26.17 6.44
C ASP A 184 -14.86 25.70 5.47
N SER A 185 -13.74 26.41 5.33
CA SER A 185 -12.64 26.04 4.45
C SER A 185 -11.70 24.98 5.07
N ILE A 186 -11.56 24.99 6.40
CA ILE A 186 -10.72 24.02 7.15
C ILE A 186 -11.50 22.88 7.79
N SER A 187 -12.80 22.72 7.45
CA SER A 187 -13.65 21.64 7.98
C SER A 187 -13.16 20.24 7.58
N GLY A 188 -12.30 20.16 6.58
CA GLY A 188 -11.66 18.93 6.09
C GLY A 188 -10.46 19.25 5.20
N GLY A 189 -10.00 18.26 4.44
CA GLY A 189 -8.71 18.32 3.76
C GLY A 189 -7.61 17.83 4.70
N TRP A 190 -7.95 16.94 5.61
CA TRP A 190 -7.06 16.35 6.60
C TRP A 190 -6.68 14.95 6.22
N LEU A 191 -5.38 14.69 6.17
CA LEU A 191 -4.79 13.35 6.12
C LEU A 191 -3.88 13.20 7.34
N VAL A 192 -4.23 12.28 8.22
CA VAL A 192 -3.52 12.01 9.47
C VAL A 192 -3.17 10.54 9.57
N GLU A 193 -2.27 10.19 10.50
CA GLU A 193 -1.82 8.83 10.74
C GLU A 193 -1.64 8.61 12.24
N ILE A 194 -2.28 7.59 12.79
CA ILE A 194 -1.91 7.09 14.10
C ILE A 194 -0.60 6.34 13.91
N ASP A 195 0.44 6.77 14.62
CA ASP A 195 1.80 6.29 14.41
C ASP A 195 2.55 6.18 15.74
N ASN A 196 3.56 5.31 15.78
CA ASN A 196 4.46 5.13 16.91
C ASN A 196 5.64 6.11 16.91
N TYR A 197 5.84 6.82 15.80
CA TYR A 197 6.99 7.71 15.62
C TYR A 197 6.58 9.16 15.76
N GLN A 198 7.21 9.81 16.74
CA GLN A 198 6.97 11.23 16.99
C GLN A 198 7.48 12.08 15.82
N THR A 199 6.68 13.07 15.44
CA THR A 199 7.01 14.11 14.46
C THR A 199 6.72 15.47 15.05
N ASP A 200 7.17 16.55 14.42
CA ASP A 200 6.92 17.93 14.90
C ASP A 200 5.43 18.32 14.87
N ASN A 201 4.62 17.57 14.11
CA ASN A 201 3.20 17.85 13.89
C ASN A 201 2.26 16.83 14.57
N ASN A 202 2.67 16.30 15.72
CA ASN A 202 1.80 15.40 16.48
C ASN A 202 0.73 16.13 17.26
N ILE A 203 -0.43 15.49 17.34
CA ILE A 203 -1.51 15.78 18.28
C ILE A 203 -1.63 14.58 19.21
N GLU A 204 -1.49 14.83 20.50
CA GLU A 204 -1.45 13.78 21.50
C GLU A 204 -2.60 13.96 22.49
N PHE A 205 -3.23 12.86 22.86
CA PHE A 205 -4.26 12.83 23.89
C PHE A 205 -4.37 11.44 24.52
N ASP A 206 -4.83 11.40 25.76
CA ASP A 206 -5.03 10.14 26.46
C ASP A 206 -6.34 9.49 25.99
N GLU A 207 -6.28 8.20 25.72
CA GLU A 207 -7.48 7.38 25.69
C GLU A 207 -7.93 7.10 27.11
N GLY A 208 -9.21 7.17 27.40
CA GLY A 208 -9.76 7.04 28.76
C GLY A 208 -9.35 5.78 29.54
N ASN A 209 -8.54 4.90 28.94
CA ASN A 209 -7.95 3.69 29.53
C ASN A 209 -6.47 3.85 29.95
N GLY A 210 -5.93 5.06 29.92
CA GLY A 210 -4.54 5.37 30.22
C GLY A 210 -3.57 5.10 29.09
N GLN A 211 -4.03 4.80 27.87
CA GLN A 211 -3.20 4.73 26.68
C GLN A 211 -3.08 6.11 26.05
N HIS A 212 -1.89 6.41 25.59
CA HIS A 212 -1.58 7.67 24.94
C HIS A 212 -1.66 7.49 23.41
N VAL A 213 -2.57 8.22 22.77
CA VAL A 213 -2.73 8.21 21.31
C VAL A 213 -1.95 9.34 20.72
N MET A 214 -1.11 9.00 19.76
CA MET A 214 -0.34 9.94 18.98
C MET A 214 -0.83 9.95 17.53
N VAL A 215 -1.37 11.09 17.10
CA VAL A 215 -1.83 11.29 15.72
C VAL A 215 -0.89 12.26 15.04
N SER A 216 -0.18 11.77 14.02
CA SER A 216 0.72 12.56 13.18
C SER A 216 -0.04 13.17 12.02
N LEU A 217 0.09 14.48 11.82
CA LEU A 217 -0.42 15.12 10.63
C LEU A 217 0.49 14.78 9.44
N ARG A 218 -0.12 14.35 8.33
CA ARG A 218 0.57 14.07 7.07
C ARG A 218 0.35 15.14 6.02
N GLU A 219 -0.87 15.63 5.88
CA GLU A 219 -1.20 16.77 5.02
C GLU A 219 -2.39 17.56 5.61
N PRO A 220 -2.34 18.89 5.54
CA PRO A 220 -1.23 19.73 5.05
C PRO A 220 0.05 19.59 5.89
N GLU A 221 1.22 19.75 5.23
CA GLU A 221 2.53 19.57 5.91
C GLU A 221 2.82 20.69 6.93
N VAL A 222 2.24 21.87 6.72
CA VAL A 222 2.39 23.04 7.60
C VAL A 222 1.02 23.50 8.06
N LEU A 223 0.88 23.77 9.36
CA LEU A 223 -0.35 24.25 9.98
C LEU A 223 -0.18 25.65 10.55
N SER A 224 -1.16 26.53 10.28
CA SER A 224 -1.40 27.68 11.13
C SER A 224 -1.91 27.24 12.52
N SER A 225 -1.81 28.10 13.51
CA SER A 225 -2.37 27.82 14.86
C SER A 225 -3.88 27.58 14.82
N VAL A 226 -4.61 28.27 13.92
CA VAL A 226 -6.07 28.10 13.75
C VAL A 226 -6.39 26.72 13.18
N GLN A 227 -5.69 26.29 12.16
CA GLN A 227 -5.85 24.96 11.54
C GLN A 227 -5.51 23.87 12.56
N ARG A 228 -4.39 23.99 13.30
CA ARG A 228 -4.00 23.04 14.33
C ARG A 228 -5.05 22.89 15.40
N GLN A 229 -5.54 24.01 15.97
CA GLN A 229 -6.58 23.97 16.99
C GLN A 229 -7.89 23.34 16.49
N TYR A 230 -8.27 23.66 15.24
CA TYR A 230 -9.47 23.08 14.61
C TYR A 230 -9.34 21.56 14.49
N LEU A 231 -8.24 21.07 13.92
CA LEU A 231 -7.98 19.64 13.75
C LEU A 231 -7.93 18.92 15.12
N GLU A 232 -7.24 19.49 16.10
CA GLU A 232 -7.16 18.94 17.45
C GLU A 232 -8.55 18.79 18.09
N ASN A 233 -9.41 19.80 17.97
CA ASN A 233 -10.78 19.74 18.47
C ASN A 233 -11.61 18.66 17.76
N GLN A 234 -11.44 18.48 16.43
CA GLN A 234 -12.11 17.42 15.67
C GLN A 234 -11.71 16.03 16.17
N LEU A 235 -10.41 15.79 16.35
CA LEU A 235 -9.88 14.50 16.79
C LEU A 235 -10.27 14.19 18.24
N ARG A 236 -10.23 15.20 19.15
CA ARG A 236 -10.69 15.05 20.54
C ARG A 236 -12.18 14.75 20.63
N THR A 237 -12.99 15.41 19.80
CA THR A 237 -14.43 15.14 19.74
C THR A 237 -14.70 13.73 19.23
N LEU A 238 -13.97 13.28 18.17
CA LEU A 238 -14.08 11.92 17.67
C LEU A 238 -13.72 10.88 18.75
N ASN A 239 -12.64 11.13 19.49
CA ASN A 239 -12.21 10.27 20.60
C ASN A 239 -13.27 10.21 21.70
N THR A 240 -13.82 11.35 22.13
CA THR A 240 -14.86 11.42 23.15
C THR A 240 -16.12 10.65 22.73
N ASP A 241 -16.62 10.90 21.50
CA ASP A 241 -17.80 10.20 20.98
C ASP A 241 -17.58 8.68 20.91
N LEU A 242 -16.37 8.25 20.58
CA LEU A 242 -16.01 6.83 20.50
C LEU A 242 -16.04 6.14 21.87
N TYR A 243 -15.46 6.76 22.91
CA TYR A 243 -15.37 6.17 24.25
C TYR A 243 -16.67 6.29 25.04
N ASP A 244 -17.39 7.39 24.87
CA ASP A 244 -18.71 7.60 25.49
C ASP A 244 -19.84 6.81 24.81
N MET A 245 -19.52 6.09 23.74
CA MET A 245 -20.49 5.38 22.89
C MET A 245 -21.63 6.32 22.45
N SER A 246 -21.29 7.55 22.10
CA SER A 246 -22.22 8.58 21.70
C SER A 246 -22.78 8.31 20.29
N SER A 247 -24.10 8.40 20.10
CA SER A 247 -24.75 8.28 18.79
C SER A 247 -24.26 9.31 17.76
N HIS A 248 -23.53 10.34 18.18
CA HIS A 248 -22.90 11.30 17.30
C HIS A 248 -21.71 10.72 16.52
N LEU A 249 -21.10 9.62 16.99
CA LEU A 249 -19.98 8.99 16.30
C LEU A 249 -20.35 8.60 14.86
N GLU A 250 -21.54 8.07 14.63
CA GLU A 250 -22.00 7.69 13.29
C GLU A 250 -22.15 8.88 12.32
N GLN A 251 -22.28 10.09 12.87
CA GLN A 251 -22.29 11.33 12.08
C GLN A 251 -20.87 11.81 11.73
N ARG A 252 -19.86 11.39 12.50
CA ARG A 252 -18.46 11.83 12.37
C ARG A 252 -17.54 10.80 11.72
N LEU A 253 -17.87 9.51 11.86
CA LEU A 253 -17.07 8.39 11.33
C LEU A 253 -17.88 7.59 10.31
N ASP A 254 -17.27 7.31 9.16
CA ASP A 254 -17.83 6.41 8.16
C ASP A 254 -17.63 4.96 8.61
N MET A 255 -18.70 4.36 9.19
CA MET A 255 -18.66 3.00 9.74
C MET A 255 -18.37 1.96 8.67
N THR A 256 -18.82 2.17 7.44
CA THR A 256 -18.57 1.24 6.33
C THR A 256 -17.11 1.25 5.91
N GLU A 257 -16.51 2.44 5.74
CA GLU A 257 -15.07 2.53 5.41
C GLU A 257 -14.20 2.03 6.56
N ALA A 258 -14.58 2.31 7.82
CA ALA A 258 -13.89 1.77 8.99
C ALA A 258 -13.97 0.23 9.02
N ALA A 259 -15.14 -0.35 8.72
CA ALA A 259 -15.32 -1.81 8.67
C ALA A 259 -14.51 -2.46 7.54
N LYS A 260 -14.42 -1.84 6.37
CA LYS A 260 -13.57 -2.31 5.27
C LYS A 260 -12.09 -2.29 5.65
N PHE A 261 -11.61 -1.16 6.20
CA PHE A 261 -10.24 -1.04 6.68
C PHE A 261 -9.92 -2.12 7.72
N TYR A 262 -10.77 -2.24 8.73
CA TYR A 262 -10.64 -3.27 9.78
C TYR A 262 -10.57 -4.68 9.18
N LEU A 263 -11.46 -4.99 8.23
CA LEU A 263 -11.52 -6.32 7.64
C LEU A 263 -10.27 -6.66 6.82
N VAL A 264 -9.66 -5.69 6.12
CA VAL A 264 -8.36 -5.90 5.46
C VAL A 264 -7.32 -6.35 6.48
N GLN A 265 -7.23 -5.66 7.60
CA GLN A 265 -6.21 -5.92 8.62
C GLN A 265 -6.45 -7.26 9.33
N GLU A 266 -7.71 -7.61 9.61
CA GLU A 266 -8.04 -8.91 10.20
C GLU A 266 -7.75 -10.07 9.23
N ILE A 267 -8.04 -9.93 7.93
CA ILE A 267 -7.69 -10.95 6.92
C ILE A 267 -6.18 -11.09 6.81
N MET A 268 -5.44 -10.00 6.84
CA MET A 268 -3.98 -9.99 6.78
C MET A 268 -3.30 -10.39 8.11
N GLU A 269 -4.07 -10.51 9.20
CA GLU A 269 -3.51 -10.75 10.54
C GLU A 269 -2.39 -9.74 10.87
N ASP A 270 -2.61 -8.47 10.52
CA ASP A 270 -1.58 -7.43 10.68
C ASP A 270 -1.72 -6.71 12.01
N CYS A 271 -0.97 -7.17 12.99
CA CYS A 271 -1.07 -6.71 14.38
C CYS A 271 -0.53 -5.29 14.62
N GLU A 272 0.16 -4.67 13.68
CA GLU A 272 0.69 -3.32 13.81
C GLU A 272 -0.27 -2.24 13.28
N SER A 273 -1.19 -2.62 12.43
CA SER A 273 -1.99 -1.74 11.58
C SER A 273 -2.90 -0.74 12.30
N TYR A 274 -3.06 -0.83 13.62
CA TYR A 274 -3.92 0.08 14.38
C TYR A 274 -3.15 1.11 15.22
N HIS A 275 -1.83 0.98 15.30
CA HIS A 275 -0.96 1.87 16.06
C HIS A 275 0.27 2.36 15.28
N GLY A 276 0.47 1.85 14.06
CA GLY A 276 1.48 2.28 13.11
C GLY A 276 0.91 2.25 11.71
N SER A 277 1.20 3.26 10.90
CA SER A 277 0.68 3.41 9.53
C SER A 277 -0.85 3.35 9.41
N CYS A 278 -1.56 3.71 10.49
CA CYS A 278 -3.01 3.74 10.54
C CYS A 278 -3.52 5.10 10.06
N PHE A 279 -3.78 5.21 8.77
CA PHE A 279 -4.22 6.46 8.16
C PHE A 279 -5.70 6.72 8.39
N LEU A 280 -6.04 8.01 8.59
CA LEU A 280 -7.39 8.54 8.54
C LEU A 280 -7.41 9.81 7.70
N TYR A 281 -8.55 10.07 7.06
CA TYR A 281 -8.74 11.29 6.30
C TYR A 281 -10.18 11.79 6.38
N LYS A 282 -10.35 13.10 6.21
CA LYS A 282 -11.64 13.77 6.16
C LYS A 282 -11.65 14.82 5.07
N ASP A 283 -12.65 14.79 4.19
CA ASP A 283 -12.87 15.85 3.21
C ASP A 283 -13.56 17.05 3.84
N ARG A 284 -13.60 18.15 3.13
CA ARG A 284 -14.28 19.36 3.52
C ARG A 284 -15.80 19.16 3.50
N ASP A 285 -16.48 19.74 4.48
CA ASP A 285 -17.93 19.79 4.52
C ASP A 285 -18.45 20.50 3.26
N SER A 286 -19.53 20.02 2.68
CA SER A 286 -20.07 20.51 1.43
C SER A 286 -21.58 20.69 1.50
N LEU A 287 -22.07 21.83 1.03
CA LEU A 287 -23.50 22.15 0.92
C LEU A 287 -24.28 21.94 2.24
N GLY A 288 -23.65 22.26 3.36
CA GLY A 288 -24.26 22.10 4.69
C GLY A 288 -24.30 20.66 5.22
N VAL A 289 -23.67 19.73 4.50
CA VAL A 289 -23.49 18.33 4.95
C VAL A 289 -22.07 18.14 5.44
N ALA A 290 -21.92 17.69 6.69
CA ALA A 290 -20.63 17.37 7.26
C ALA A 290 -20.08 16.09 6.63
N ASP A 291 -18.82 16.12 6.14
CA ASP A 291 -18.12 14.91 5.75
C ASP A 291 -17.65 14.16 6.99
N LYS A 292 -17.45 12.85 6.84
CA LYS A 292 -17.06 11.96 7.93
C LYS A 292 -15.59 11.59 7.84
N TRP A 293 -14.97 11.35 8.99
CA TRP A 293 -13.67 10.69 9.05
C TRP A 293 -13.76 9.29 8.46
N LYS A 294 -12.72 8.88 7.77
CA LYS A 294 -12.60 7.58 7.11
C LYS A 294 -11.25 6.97 7.46
N PHE A 295 -11.25 5.73 7.89
CA PHE A 295 -10.02 4.96 7.99
C PHE A 295 -9.49 4.59 6.60
N GLY A 296 -8.19 4.61 6.46
CA GLY A 296 -7.50 4.32 5.20
C GLY A 296 -6.70 5.52 4.67
N PRO A 297 -5.94 5.29 3.58
CA PRO A 297 -5.76 3.99 2.91
C PRO A 297 -4.99 2.99 3.77
N VAL A 298 -5.06 1.71 3.39
CA VAL A 298 -4.21 0.69 4.00
C VAL A 298 -2.76 0.88 3.54
N TRP A 299 -1.82 0.62 4.45
CA TRP A 299 -0.39 0.75 4.19
C TRP A 299 0.37 -0.18 5.15
N ASP A 300 1.59 -0.56 4.79
CA ASP A 300 2.51 -1.34 5.61
C ASP A 300 1.95 -2.68 6.12
N PHE A 301 2.36 -3.76 5.49
CA PHE A 301 1.99 -5.11 5.89
C PHE A 301 3.21 -5.93 6.33
N GLY A 302 4.25 -5.26 6.81
CA GLY A 302 5.47 -5.92 7.29
C GLY A 302 5.21 -6.92 8.39
N ASN A 303 4.26 -6.63 9.28
CA ASN A 303 3.89 -7.50 10.39
C ASN A 303 2.75 -8.49 10.09
N ALA A 304 2.17 -8.46 8.88
CA ALA A 304 1.12 -9.37 8.47
C ALA A 304 1.59 -10.83 8.55
N TYR A 305 0.70 -11.70 9.07
CA TYR A 305 0.93 -13.15 9.23
C TYR A 305 2.16 -13.55 10.04
N ASN A 306 2.72 -12.66 10.85
CA ASN A 306 3.91 -12.97 11.65
C ASN A 306 3.62 -13.94 12.81
N ARG A 307 2.38 -14.01 13.29
CA ARG A 307 2.05 -14.72 14.53
C ARG A 307 1.25 -15.99 14.36
N GLN A 308 0.32 -16.13 13.45
CA GLN A 308 -0.63 -17.26 13.34
C GLN A 308 -1.45 -17.47 14.63
N GLN A 309 -2.26 -16.51 14.99
CA GLN A 309 -3.08 -16.53 16.19
C GLN A 309 -4.57 -16.70 15.84
N GLU A 310 -5.28 -17.56 16.58
CA GLU A 310 -6.74 -17.67 16.54
C GLU A 310 -7.37 -16.62 17.46
N THR A 311 -6.97 -15.36 17.29
CA THR A 311 -7.46 -14.21 18.04
C THR A 311 -7.72 -13.04 17.08
N TRP A 312 -8.51 -12.08 17.53
CA TRP A 312 -8.65 -10.80 16.88
C TRP A 312 -7.35 -10.02 17.00
N ILE A 313 -6.96 -9.30 15.96
CA ILE A 313 -5.73 -8.51 16.03
C ILE A 313 -5.85 -7.35 17.03
N TYR A 314 -7.05 -6.83 17.28
CA TYR A 314 -7.28 -5.80 18.28
C TYR A 314 -7.22 -6.34 19.73
N ASP A 315 -7.26 -7.65 19.96
CA ASP A 315 -7.08 -8.28 21.29
C ASP A 315 -5.60 -8.58 21.59
N ASN A 316 -4.68 -8.15 20.73
CA ASN A 316 -3.27 -8.38 20.92
C ASN A 316 -2.74 -7.60 22.14
N PRO A 317 -2.26 -8.29 23.21
CA PRO A 317 -1.83 -7.62 24.42
C PRO A 317 -0.47 -6.89 24.28
N THR A 318 0.26 -7.13 23.21
CA THR A 318 1.60 -6.58 23.00
C THR A 318 1.57 -5.19 22.37
N TRP A 319 0.54 -4.93 21.54
CA TRP A 319 0.47 -3.72 20.75
C TRP A 319 -0.76 -2.91 21.10
N PRO A 320 -0.65 -1.60 21.29
CA PRO A 320 -1.81 -0.73 21.50
C PRO A 320 -2.82 -0.86 20.35
N GLN A 321 -4.08 -0.92 20.68
CA GLN A 321 -5.14 -1.06 19.67
C GLN A 321 -5.92 0.25 19.48
N TYR A 322 -5.62 1.22 20.28
CA TYR A 322 -6.20 2.57 20.24
C TYR A 322 -7.71 2.56 19.92
N TRP A 323 -8.11 3.35 18.97
CA TRP A 323 -9.52 3.51 18.61
C TRP A 323 -10.19 2.25 18.07
N ILE A 324 -9.48 1.39 17.39
CA ILE A 324 -10.08 0.17 16.81
C ILE A 324 -10.54 -0.80 17.90
N GLY A 325 -9.78 -0.96 18.97
CA GLY A 325 -10.19 -1.81 20.10
C GLY A 325 -11.48 -1.34 20.75
N GLN A 326 -11.71 -0.04 20.82
CA GLN A 326 -12.96 0.53 21.31
C GLN A 326 -14.09 0.44 20.27
N LEU A 327 -13.79 0.74 19.00
CA LEU A 327 -14.75 0.66 17.89
C LEU A 327 -15.31 -0.76 17.70
N ALA A 328 -14.48 -1.79 17.90
CA ALA A 328 -14.88 -3.18 17.83
C ALA A 328 -16.02 -3.57 18.82
N LYS A 329 -16.26 -2.76 19.87
CA LYS A 329 -17.35 -2.95 20.82
C LYS A 329 -18.70 -2.39 20.35
N TRP A 330 -18.69 -1.58 19.28
CA TRP A 330 -19.89 -0.92 18.78
C TRP A 330 -20.77 -1.87 17.96
N PRO A 331 -22.07 -2.05 18.30
CA PRO A 331 -22.97 -2.96 17.57
C PRO A 331 -23.10 -2.59 16.09
N VAL A 332 -23.23 -1.30 15.76
CA VAL A 332 -23.35 -0.82 14.38
C VAL A 332 -22.07 -1.10 13.57
N PHE A 333 -20.91 -0.98 14.19
CA PHE A 333 -19.63 -1.33 13.55
C PHE A 333 -19.53 -2.84 13.35
N GLN A 334 -19.88 -3.65 14.36
CA GLN A 334 -19.89 -5.11 14.23
C GLN A 334 -20.81 -5.59 13.10
N GLN A 335 -21.97 -4.95 12.94
CA GLN A 335 -22.87 -5.23 11.83
C GLN A 335 -22.21 -4.88 10.51
N ALA A 336 -21.64 -3.67 10.36
CA ALA A 336 -20.95 -3.25 9.15
C ALA A 336 -19.80 -4.20 8.78
N VAL A 337 -19.02 -4.66 9.77
CA VAL A 337 -17.96 -5.66 9.56
C VAL A 337 -18.53 -6.97 8.99
N LYS A 338 -19.61 -7.50 9.57
CA LYS A 338 -20.25 -8.74 9.11
C LYS A 338 -20.84 -8.60 7.70
N GLU A 339 -21.31 -7.40 7.32
CA GLU A 339 -21.78 -7.11 5.96
C GLU A 339 -20.61 -7.06 4.97
N GLN A 340 -19.49 -6.41 5.31
CA GLN A 340 -18.30 -6.38 4.46
C GLN A 340 -17.65 -7.77 4.37
N TRP A 341 -17.67 -8.55 5.44
CA TRP A 341 -17.23 -9.95 5.44
C TRP A 341 -18.08 -10.81 4.49
N TRP A 342 -19.41 -10.65 4.52
CA TRP A 342 -20.30 -11.37 3.59
C TRP A 342 -19.93 -11.08 2.14
N ILE A 343 -19.72 -9.80 1.79
CA ILE A 343 -19.30 -9.39 0.45
C ILE A 343 -17.98 -10.07 0.08
N TYR A 344 -16.98 -9.93 0.93
CA TYR A 344 -15.66 -10.49 0.67
C TYR A 344 -15.69 -12.02 0.53
N TYR A 345 -16.29 -12.68 1.48
CA TYR A 345 -16.32 -14.14 1.54
C TYR A 345 -17.05 -14.77 0.34
N HIS A 346 -18.19 -14.23 -0.06
CA HIS A 346 -19.02 -14.80 -1.12
C HIS A 346 -18.64 -14.35 -2.53
N THR A 347 -18.01 -13.17 -2.69
CA THR A 347 -17.81 -12.59 -4.02
C THR A 347 -16.34 -12.32 -4.37
N GLN A 348 -15.43 -12.24 -3.41
CA GLN A 348 -14.08 -11.72 -3.64
C GLN A 348 -12.95 -12.68 -3.26
N LYS A 349 -13.06 -13.46 -2.20
CA LYS A 349 -11.95 -14.24 -1.63
C LYS A 349 -11.24 -15.14 -2.65
N ASP A 350 -12.00 -15.82 -3.52
CA ASP A 350 -11.43 -16.74 -4.51
C ASP A 350 -10.75 -15.98 -5.65
N SER A 351 -11.31 -14.83 -6.05
CA SER A 351 -10.71 -13.93 -7.03
C SER A 351 -9.41 -13.33 -6.52
N VAL A 352 -9.38 -12.84 -5.28
CA VAL A 352 -8.15 -12.34 -4.63
C VAL A 352 -7.10 -13.43 -4.55
N ARG A 353 -7.48 -14.63 -4.13
CA ARG A 353 -6.57 -15.79 -4.05
C ARG A 353 -5.97 -16.13 -5.41
N ALA A 354 -6.79 -16.14 -6.47
CA ALA A 354 -6.33 -16.38 -7.85
C ALA A 354 -5.41 -15.26 -8.36
N GLN A 355 -5.76 -14.00 -8.10
CA GLN A 355 -4.94 -12.84 -8.43
C GLN A 355 -3.56 -12.93 -7.74
N MET A 356 -3.51 -13.31 -6.47
CA MET A 356 -2.26 -13.47 -5.75
C MET A 356 -1.43 -14.64 -6.27
N ARG A 357 -2.06 -15.72 -6.75
CA ARG A 357 -1.34 -16.82 -7.42
C ARG A 357 -0.67 -16.33 -8.70
N ALA A 358 -1.39 -15.65 -9.55
CA ALA A 358 -0.86 -15.08 -10.79
C ALA A 358 0.24 -14.03 -10.51
N PHE A 359 0.09 -13.24 -9.44
CA PHE A 359 1.12 -12.30 -9.02
C PHE A 359 2.40 -13.01 -8.57
N ALA A 360 2.27 -14.07 -7.75
CA ALA A 360 3.40 -14.88 -7.29
C ALA A 360 4.17 -15.50 -8.47
N ASP A 361 3.46 -16.11 -9.41
CA ASP A 361 4.06 -16.70 -10.62
C ASP A 361 4.84 -15.65 -11.44
N LYS A 362 4.32 -14.42 -11.49
CA LYS A 362 4.96 -13.30 -12.20
C LYS A 362 6.28 -12.86 -11.57
N ILE A 363 6.37 -12.84 -10.24
CA ILE A 363 7.56 -12.34 -9.53
C ILE A 363 8.57 -13.43 -9.18
N GLU A 364 8.24 -14.71 -9.34
CA GLU A 364 9.05 -15.85 -8.88
C GLU A 364 10.52 -15.73 -9.26
N LYS A 365 10.81 -15.41 -10.52
CA LYS A 365 12.20 -15.30 -11.00
C LYS A 365 12.94 -14.15 -10.33
N ALA A 366 12.29 -12.98 -10.26
CA ALA A 366 12.88 -11.80 -9.63
C ALA A 366 13.09 -12.01 -8.12
N ALA A 367 12.17 -12.72 -7.43
CA ALA A 367 12.32 -13.08 -6.02
C ALA A 367 13.51 -14.01 -5.77
N LYS A 368 13.74 -14.99 -6.65
CA LYS A 368 14.93 -15.86 -6.59
C LYS A 368 16.23 -15.08 -6.84
N ASN A 369 16.22 -14.13 -7.79
CA ASN A 369 17.36 -13.25 -8.03
C ASN A 369 17.63 -12.32 -6.85
N ASP A 370 16.57 -11.82 -6.22
CA ASP A 370 16.64 -10.98 -5.01
C ASP A 370 17.35 -11.71 -3.86
N ALA A 371 16.97 -12.96 -3.62
CA ALA A 371 17.60 -13.80 -2.60
C ALA A 371 19.10 -13.99 -2.86
N GLN A 372 19.54 -14.12 -4.13
CA GLN A 372 20.98 -14.20 -4.46
C GLN A 372 21.77 -12.93 -4.07
N VAL A 373 21.10 -11.77 -4.07
CA VAL A 373 21.73 -10.49 -3.70
C VAL A 373 21.76 -10.27 -2.19
N TRP A 374 20.68 -10.64 -1.49
CA TRP A 374 20.44 -10.21 -0.12
C TRP A 374 20.47 -11.31 0.92
N GLN A 375 20.48 -12.58 0.54
CA GLN A 375 20.58 -13.70 1.48
C GLN A 375 21.79 -13.55 2.41
N GLY A 376 21.56 -13.71 3.71
CA GLY A 376 22.60 -13.59 4.73
C GLY A 376 22.92 -12.16 5.15
N THR A 377 22.27 -11.15 4.58
CA THR A 377 22.36 -9.75 5.06
C THR A 377 21.42 -9.50 6.24
N GLN A 378 21.62 -8.35 6.90
CA GLN A 378 20.90 -8.03 8.14
C GLN A 378 19.39 -8.09 7.98
N ASN A 379 18.73 -8.91 8.78
CA ASN A 379 17.27 -9.09 8.92
C ASN A 379 16.52 -9.45 7.62
N TYR A 380 17.22 -9.72 6.51
CA TYR A 380 16.58 -10.13 5.27
C TYR A 380 15.90 -11.49 5.42
N CYS A 381 14.62 -11.57 5.05
CA CYS A 381 13.87 -12.81 5.01
C CYS A 381 14.21 -13.61 3.75
N ASP A 382 14.80 -14.79 3.92
CA ASP A 382 15.23 -15.65 2.80
C ASP A 382 14.03 -16.19 2.02
N ASN A 383 13.92 -15.79 0.77
CA ASN A 383 12.92 -16.23 -0.20
C ASN A 383 13.53 -17.11 -1.32
N SER A 384 14.72 -17.71 -1.10
CA SER A 384 15.40 -18.54 -2.11
C SER A 384 14.58 -19.77 -2.50
N ASN A 385 13.92 -20.42 -1.54
CA ASN A 385 12.92 -21.45 -1.82
C ASN A 385 11.54 -20.82 -2.06
N PHE A 386 11.40 -20.10 -3.15
CA PHE A 386 10.20 -19.33 -3.46
C PHE A 386 8.93 -20.17 -3.48
N THR A 387 8.98 -21.40 -3.95
CA THR A 387 7.81 -22.28 -3.98
C THR A 387 7.27 -22.57 -2.58
N ASP A 388 8.14 -22.87 -1.62
CA ASP A 388 7.73 -23.14 -0.24
C ASP A 388 7.17 -21.89 0.46
N VAL A 389 7.86 -20.74 0.31
CA VAL A 389 7.39 -19.49 0.96
C VAL A 389 6.09 -18.99 0.35
N ARG A 390 5.92 -19.12 -0.97
CA ARG A 390 4.66 -18.85 -1.67
C ARG A 390 3.52 -19.74 -1.13
N ASP A 391 3.75 -21.04 -1.05
CA ASP A 391 2.74 -21.99 -0.60
C ASP A 391 2.44 -21.81 0.90
N ARG A 392 3.40 -21.34 1.68
CA ARG A 392 3.21 -20.90 3.08
C ARG A 392 2.26 -19.72 3.15
N TYR A 393 2.40 -18.72 2.29
CA TYR A 393 1.46 -17.60 2.20
C TYR A 393 0.03 -18.10 1.97
N PHE A 394 -0.21 -18.99 1.00
CA PHE A 394 -1.55 -19.49 0.73
C PHE A 394 -2.12 -20.31 1.89
N ARG A 395 -1.31 -21.12 2.56
CA ARG A 395 -1.75 -21.84 3.76
C ARG A 395 -2.15 -20.84 4.87
N ARG A 396 -1.40 -19.77 5.07
CA ARG A 396 -1.73 -18.71 6.06
C ARG A 396 -3.03 -17.99 5.71
N TYR A 397 -3.16 -17.56 4.47
CA TYR A 397 -4.38 -16.93 3.97
C TYR A 397 -5.60 -17.84 4.16
N ASP A 398 -5.54 -19.08 3.68
CA ASP A 398 -6.65 -20.03 3.77
C ASP A 398 -6.99 -20.33 5.24
N TRP A 399 -5.99 -20.49 6.09
CA TRP A 399 -6.18 -20.68 7.52
C TRP A 399 -6.88 -19.49 8.19
N ARG A 400 -6.45 -18.25 7.90
CA ARG A 400 -7.07 -17.04 8.47
C ARG A 400 -8.50 -16.87 7.99
N ILE A 401 -8.78 -17.10 6.73
CA ILE A 401 -10.15 -17.08 6.17
C ILE A 401 -11.05 -18.10 6.88
N ASN A 402 -10.56 -19.32 7.14
CA ASN A 402 -11.31 -20.34 7.84
C ASN A 402 -11.57 -19.97 9.31
N TRP A 403 -10.58 -19.37 9.99
CA TRP A 403 -10.78 -18.88 11.34
C TRP A 403 -11.81 -17.75 11.38
N LEU A 404 -11.73 -16.74 10.51
CA LEU A 404 -12.73 -15.67 10.42
C LEU A 404 -14.13 -16.21 10.11
N TYR A 405 -14.21 -17.24 9.26
CA TYR A 405 -15.48 -17.92 9.00
C TYR A 405 -16.03 -18.61 10.27
N SER A 406 -15.18 -19.20 11.10
CA SER A 406 -15.62 -19.79 12.37
C SER A 406 -16.17 -18.75 13.34
N GLN A 407 -15.75 -17.46 13.22
CA GLN A 407 -16.19 -16.37 14.08
C GLN A 407 -17.47 -15.69 13.55
N TRP A 408 -17.55 -15.42 12.25
CA TRP A 408 -18.64 -14.66 11.64
C TRP A 408 -19.61 -15.50 10.80
N GLY A 409 -19.30 -16.81 10.57
CA GLY A 409 -20.05 -17.65 9.66
C GLY A 409 -20.09 -17.07 8.26
N LYS A 410 -21.24 -17.09 7.64
CA LYS A 410 -21.44 -16.48 6.32
C LYS A 410 -21.48 -14.95 6.32
N GLY A 411 -21.48 -14.31 7.49
CA GLY A 411 -21.69 -12.88 7.62
C GLY A 411 -23.17 -12.49 7.50
N ILE A 412 -23.42 -11.20 7.28
CA ILE A 412 -24.76 -10.64 7.09
C ILE A 412 -24.84 -10.12 5.66
N LYS A 413 -25.81 -10.63 4.89
CA LYS A 413 -26.05 -10.13 3.54
C LYS A 413 -26.53 -8.67 3.63
N PRO A 414 -25.86 -7.69 3.01
CA PRO A 414 -26.31 -6.31 3.07
C PRO A 414 -27.69 -6.16 2.45
N ALA A 415 -28.57 -5.37 3.07
CA ALA A 415 -29.91 -5.11 2.54
C ALA A 415 -29.87 -4.49 1.12
N THR A 416 -28.83 -3.70 0.83
CA THR A 416 -28.58 -3.12 -0.50
C THR A 416 -28.16 -4.14 -1.55
N TRP A 417 -27.83 -5.38 -1.15
CA TRP A 417 -27.46 -6.48 -2.03
C TRP A 417 -28.68 -7.26 -2.57
N ASP A 418 -29.82 -7.12 -1.93
CA ASP A 418 -31.09 -7.61 -2.46
C ASP A 418 -31.66 -6.66 -3.53
N VAL A 419 -30.87 -6.41 -4.55
CA VAL A 419 -31.45 -5.91 -5.80
C VAL A 419 -32.26 -7.07 -6.32
N GLU A 420 -33.61 -6.92 -6.37
CA GLU A 420 -34.46 -7.82 -7.10
C GLU A 420 -33.80 -8.14 -8.44
N GLU A 421 -33.53 -9.40 -8.72
CA GLU A 421 -33.17 -9.84 -10.06
C GLU A 421 -34.38 -9.54 -10.95
N VAL A 422 -34.45 -8.29 -11.42
CA VAL A 422 -35.35 -8.00 -12.54
C VAL A 422 -34.82 -8.82 -13.70
N PRO A 423 -35.62 -9.71 -14.27
CA PRO A 423 -35.22 -10.58 -15.37
C PRO A 423 -34.45 -9.76 -16.41
N SER A 424 -33.29 -10.24 -16.82
CA SER A 424 -32.32 -9.52 -17.67
C SER A 424 -32.90 -9.04 -19.00
N ASP A 425 -34.06 -9.54 -19.38
CA ASP A 425 -34.69 -9.37 -20.67
C ASP A 425 -35.62 -8.15 -20.78
N GLN A 426 -35.89 -7.45 -19.68
CA GLN A 426 -36.89 -6.38 -19.68
C GLN A 426 -36.34 -4.95 -19.42
N VAL A 427 -35.06 -4.77 -19.12
CA VAL A 427 -34.52 -3.43 -18.89
C VAL A 427 -33.29 -3.20 -19.74
N PRO A 428 -33.33 -2.28 -20.73
CA PRO A 428 -32.15 -1.92 -21.49
C PRO A 428 -31.05 -1.36 -20.54
N SER A 429 -29.93 -2.07 -20.45
CA SER A 429 -28.77 -1.60 -19.74
C SER A 429 -27.65 -1.28 -20.73
N THR A 430 -27.07 -0.10 -20.61
CA THR A 430 -25.93 0.30 -21.42
C THR A 430 -24.68 0.28 -20.56
N LYS A 431 -23.65 -0.42 -21.03
CA LYS A 431 -22.32 -0.43 -20.40
C LYS A 431 -21.45 0.64 -21.05
N PHE A 432 -20.74 1.41 -20.25
CA PHE A 432 -19.81 2.43 -20.74
C PHE A 432 -18.62 2.59 -19.79
N ILE A 433 -17.56 3.18 -20.29
CA ILE A 433 -16.36 3.48 -19.49
C ILE A 433 -16.32 4.97 -19.20
N ARG A 434 -16.24 5.33 -17.92
CA ARG A 434 -16.05 6.70 -17.44
C ARG A 434 -14.87 6.70 -16.47
N ASN A 435 -13.87 7.54 -16.73
CA ASN A 435 -12.63 7.62 -15.93
C ASN A 435 -11.89 6.27 -15.75
N GLY A 436 -11.94 5.41 -16.78
CA GLY A 436 -11.31 4.09 -16.75
C GLY A 436 -12.09 3.02 -15.95
N GLN A 437 -13.26 3.34 -15.44
CA GLN A 437 -14.13 2.44 -14.71
C GLN A 437 -15.32 2.01 -15.58
N LEU A 438 -15.58 0.70 -15.64
CA LEU A 438 -16.77 0.17 -16.33
C LEU A 438 -18.00 0.43 -15.46
N LEU A 439 -18.97 1.13 -16.03
CA LEU A 439 -20.22 1.51 -15.40
C LEU A 439 -21.41 0.97 -16.21
N ILE A 440 -22.55 0.86 -15.54
CA ILE A 440 -23.82 0.38 -16.12
C ILE A 440 -24.87 1.46 -15.92
N ILE A 441 -25.52 1.92 -16.99
CA ILE A 441 -26.72 2.74 -16.91
C ILE A 441 -27.91 1.78 -16.91
N ARG A 442 -28.80 1.93 -15.92
CA ARG A 442 -30.06 1.21 -15.80
C ARG A 442 -31.14 2.17 -15.28
N ASN A 443 -32.25 2.30 -15.97
CA ASN A 443 -33.33 3.22 -15.60
C ASN A 443 -32.88 4.67 -15.36
N GLY A 444 -31.92 5.16 -16.17
CA GLY A 444 -31.40 6.53 -16.04
C GLY A 444 -30.44 6.73 -14.86
N ARG A 445 -30.12 5.69 -14.11
CA ARG A 445 -29.15 5.71 -13.01
C ARG A 445 -27.88 4.98 -13.38
N ILE A 446 -26.76 5.45 -12.85
CA ILE A 446 -25.43 4.89 -13.13
C ILE A 446 -24.98 4.03 -11.97
N TYR A 447 -24.55 2.82 -12.25
CA TYR A 447 -24.09 1.84 -11.27
C TYR A 447 -22.67 1.36 -11.61
N THR A 448 -21.91 0.98 -10.60
CA THR A 448 -20.69 0.20 -10.78
C THR A 448 -21.04 -1.21 -11.27
N ILE A 449 -20.04 -1.96 -11.73
CA ILE A 449 -20.23 -3.39 -12.07
C ILE A 449 -20.61 -4.26 -10.86
N GLN A 450 -20.36 -3.75 -9.64
CA GLN A 450 -20.77 -4.37 -8.38
C GLN A 450 -22.21 -3.96 -7.95
N GLY A 451 -22.91 -3.17 -8.77
CA GLY A 451 -24.29 -2.76 -8.48
C GLY A 451 -24.42 -1.53 -7.56
N MET A 452 -23.33 -0.87 -7.20
CA MET A 452 -23.38 0.36 -6.40
C MET A 452 -23.85 1.54 -7.25
N LEU A 453 -24.81 2.31 -6.74
CA LEU A 453 -25.28 3.54 -7.39
C LEU A 453 -24.17 4.60 -7.37
N VAL A 454 -23.88 5.19 -8.53
CA VAL A 454 -22.88 6.24 -8.70
C VAL A 454 -23.54 7.60 -8.90
N GLU A 455 -24.63 7.63 -9.65
CA GLU A 455 -25.51 8.80 -9.95
C GLU A 455 -26.95 8.36 -10.17
#